data_bb3e6acddd5686e8839db5544e6372fe
#
_entry.id   bb3e6acddd5686e8839db5544e6372fe
#
_cell.length_a   1.000
_cell.length_b   1.000
_cell.length_c   1.000
_cell.angle_alpha   90.00
_cell.angle_beta   90.00
_cell.angle_gamma   90.00
#
_symmetry.space_group_name_H-M   'P 1'
#
loop_
_entity.id
_entity.type
_entity.pdbx_description
1 polymer ?
#
loop_
_entity_poly.entity_id
_entity_poly.type
_entity_poly.pdbx_seq_one_letter_code
_entity_poly.pdbx_strand_id
1 'polypeptide(L)'
;MASFTKLASGSWRAQVRHKGRYVSESFQRREDARRWATDMEGRIDRGELPTSARARGIATFGDLVDLHIADMCEVAKAPGRSKDATLAMLKRELGKLRMTQLDRELIVQFGCTRATQGAGPVTVAMDIGAIRLVLSHAAAVHGLPVSIEQVDLGRIALKRLGLVGKSNQRDRRPTDDELAKLIAHFDGNPRQLIPMGRIIKFAVATAMRQEEICRVAWSDLNERTKMLTIRDRKDPREKKGNDQRIPLLAVSGYDAMALIEEQRAIRGNEDDRIFPNNHKSVSNVFTRACQVLRIDDLHFHDLRHEGTSRLFEAGFRIEQVSLVTGHKDWKMLRRYTHLKPESLHDFAPRAA
;
A
#
# COMPACT_ATOMS: atom_id res chain seq x y z
N MET A 1 -13.85 43.12 5.15
CA MET A 1 -13.74 44.42 4.40
C MET A 1 -12.56 44.32 3.45
N ALA A 2 -12.81 44.70 2.20
CA ALA A 2 -11.78 44.75 1.17
C ALA A 2 -11.09 46.12 1.17
N SER A 3 -9.77 46.14 0.97
CA SER A 3 -8.99 47.37 0.75
C SER A 3 -8.27 47.30 -0.59
N PHE A 4 -8.07 48.45 -1.23
CA PHE A 4 -7.49 48.56 -2.57
C PHE A 4 -6.37 49.60 -2.55
N THR A 5 -5.16 49.16 -2.96
CA THR A 5 -3.96 49.99 -2.99
C THR A 5 -3.38 50.02 -4.40
N LYS A 6 -3.10 51.18 -4.94
CA LYS A 6 -2.37 51.31 -6.22
C LYS A 6 -0.88 51.14 -5.96
N LEU A 7 -0.27 50.18 -6.65
CA LEU A 7 1.16 49.87 -6.56
C LEU A 7 1.98 50.81 -7.45
N ALA A 8 3.26 50.99 -7.18
CA ALA A 8 4.19 51.75 -7.99
C ALA A 8 4.28 51.23 -9.46
N SER A 9 4.00 49.96 -9.70
CA SER A 9 3.89 49.35 -11.02
C SER A 9 2.65 49.77 -11.82
N GLY A 10 1.77 50.60 -11.24
CA GLY A 10 0.47 50.96 -11.84
C GLY A 10 -0.67 49.99 -11.58
N SER A 11 -0.36 48.75 -11.09
CA SER A 11 -1.33 47.70 -10.78
C SER A 11 -2.09 48.03 -9.47
N TRP A 12 -3.26 47.43 -9.30
CA TRP A 12 -4.08 47.55 -8.12
C TRP A 12 -4.01 46.27 -7.27
N ARG A 13 -3.60 46.40 -6.01
CA ARG A 13 -3.66 45.32 -5.01
C ARG A 13 -5.00 45.36 -4.28
N ALA A 14 -5.78 44.30 -4.39
CA ALA A 14 -6.94 44.06 -3.53
C ALA A 14 -6.52 43.21 -2.32
N GLN A 15 -7.01 43.57 -1.15
CA GLN A 15 -6.80 42.80 0.10
C GLN A 15 -8.16 42.63 0.76
N VAL A 16 -8.54 41.39 1.02
CA VAL A 16 -9.78 41.03 1.72
C VAL A 16 -9.42 40.48 3.08
N ARG A 17 -9.93 41.12 4.15
CA ARG A 17 -9.90 40.60 5.53
C ARG A 17 -11.34 40.39 5.97
N HIS A 18 -11.72 39.10 6.08
CA HIS A 18 -13.09 38.76 6.42
C HIS A 18 -13.14 37.48 7.27
N LYS A 19 -13.90 37.46 8.36
CA LYS A 19 -14.06 36.32 9.29
C LYS A 19 -12.71 35.66 9.70
N GLY A 20 -11.71 36.50 10.04
CA GLY A 20 -10.38 36.02 10.46
C GLY A 20 -9.49 35.55 9.32
N ARG A 21 -9.93 35.62 8.08
CA ARG A 21 -9.14 35.22 6.88
C ARG A 21 -8.59 36.45 6.17
N TYR A 22 -7.38 36.27 5.60
CA TYR A 22 -6.71 37.30 4.81
C TYR A 22 -6.28 36.71 3.46
N VAL A 23 -6.71 37.37 2.38
CA VAL A 23 -6.28 37.08 1.00
C VAL A 23 -5.96 38.39 0.28
N SER A 24 -4.98 38.37 -0.63
CA SER A 24 -4.60 39.52 -1.44
C SER A 24 -4.24 39.08 -2.85
N GLU A 25 -4.61 39.95 -3.84
CA GLU A 25 -4.31 39.72 -5.24
C GLU A 25 -4.04 41.07 -5.93
N SER A 26 -3.25 41.07 -7.03
CA SER A 26 -2.91 42.27 -7.80
C SER A 26 -3.48 42.19 -9.21
N PHE A 27 -4.07 43.30 -9.67
CA PHE A 27 -4.78 43.39 -10.94
C PHE A 27 -4.30 44.62 -11.73
N GLN A 28 -4.37 44.56 -13.03
CA GLN A 28 -4.05 45.72 -13.87
C GLN A 28 -5.12 46.81 -13.78
N ARG A 29 -6.39 46.43 -13.59
CA ARG A 29 -7.51 47.36 -13.49
C ARG A 29 -8.16 47.34 -12.10
N ARG A 30 -8.60 48.49 -11.65
CA ARG A 30 -9.29 48.64 -10.34
C ARG A 30 -10.63 47.90 -10.28
N GLU A 31 -11.32 47.80 -11.42
CA GLU A 31 -12.61 47.11 -11.50
C GLU A 31 -12.46 45.59 -11.32
N ASP A 32 -11.41 45.01 -11.90
CA ASP A 32 -11.11 43.58 -11.72
C ASP A 32 -10.75 43.29 -10.27
N ALA A 33 -9.99 44.19 -9.62
CA ALA A 33 -9.67 44.09 -8.21
C ALA A 33 -10.94 44.14 -7.32
N ARG A 34 -11.91 45.00 -7.66
CA ARG A 34 -13.19 45.07 -6.93
C ARG A 34 -14.04 43.83 -7.11
N ARG A 35 -14.18 43.36 -8.35
CA ARG A 35 -14.96 42.17 -8.68
C ARG A 35 -14.40 40.94 -7.97
N TRP A 36 -13.10 40.79 -7.99
CA TRP A 36 -12.41 39.72 -7.27
C TRP A 36 -12.62 39.80 -5.75
N ALA A 37 -12.54 40.98 -5.17
CA ALA A 37 -12.75 41.18 -3.73
C ALA A 37 -14.16 40.77 -3.30
N THR A 38 -15.18 41.15 -4.06
CA THR A 38 -16.60 40.81 -3.80
C THR A 38 -16.79 39.27 -3.91
N ASP A 39 -16.22 38.63 -4.92
CA ASP A 39 -16.25 37.17 -5.06
C ASP A 39 -15.57 36.47 -3.87
N MET A 40 -14.40 36.96 -3.43
CA MET A 40 -13.71 36.43 -2.28
C MET A 40 -14.46 36.56 -0.98
N GLU A 41 -15.10 37.70 -0.73
CA GLU A 41 -15.96 37.90 0.44
C GLU A 41 -17.14 36.91 0.41
N GLY A 42 -17.80 36.73 -0.73
CA GLY A 42 -18.90 35.80 -0.91
C GLY A 42 -18.43 34.33 -0.73
N ARG A 43 -17.25 33.96 -1.21
CA ARG A 43 -16.67 32.60 -0.98
C ARG A 43 -16.37 32.39 0.49
N ILE A 44 -15.77 33.36 1.17
CA ILE A 44 -15.48 33.25 2.62
C ILE A 44 -16.80 33.15 3.41
N ASP A 45 -17.85 33.86 3.01
CA ASP A 45 -19.16 33.79 3.66
C ASP A 45 -19.82 32.42 3.51
N ARG A 46 -19.66 31.75 2.36
CA ARG A 46 -20.10 30.38 2.14
C ARG A 46 -19.20 29.33 2.79
N GLY A 47 -18.12 29.74 3.50
CA GLY A 47 -17.17 28.85 4.15
C GLY A 47 -16.15 28.22 3.19
N GLU A 48 -16.07 28.67 1.94
CA GLU A 48 -15.11 28.19 0.96
C GLU A 48 -13.67 28.61 1.34
N LEU A 49 -12.69 27.74 1.09
CA LEU A 49 -11.28 28.07 1.31
C LEU A 49 -10.77 28.98 0.18
N PRO A 50 -10.06 30.08 0.49
CA PRO A 50 -9.38 30.84 -0.55
C PRO A 50 -8.28 30.02 -1.19
N THR A 51 -8.12 30.12 -2.51
CA THR A 51 -7.07 29.45 -3.28
C THR A 51 -5.68 29.89 -2.80
N SER A 52 -4.80 28.94 -2.50
CA SER A 52 -3.44 29.24 -2.05
C SER A 52 -2.64 29.94 -3.16
N ALA A 53 -1.64 30.76 -2.76
CA ALA A 53 -0.74 31.41 -3.73
C ALA A 53 -0.02 30.38 -4.64
N ARG A 54 0.28 29.19 -4.13
CA ARG A 54 0.95 28.09 -4.83
C ARG A 54 0.07 27.46 -5.91
N ALA A 55 -1.23 27.54 -5.77
CA ALA A 55 -2.19 27.01 -6.74
C ALA A 55 -2.60 28.01 -7.83
N ARG A 56 -1.99 29.20 -7.84
CA ARG A 56 -2.22 30.19 -8.89
C ARG A 56 -1.66 29.71 -10.23
N GLY A 57 -2.47 29.75 -11.28
CA GLY A 57 -2.09 29.32 -12.61
C GLY A 57 -2.25 27.82 -12.88
N ILE A 58 -2.68 27.03 -11.89
CA ILE A 58 -3.01 25.62 -12.09
C ILE A 58 -4.30 25.53 -12.89
N ALA A 59 -4.22 24.92 -14.08
CA ALA A 59 -5.32 24.82 -15.02
C ALA A 59 -5.68 23.38 -15.37
N THR A 60 -4.73 22.45 -15.30
CA THR A 60 -4.87 21.07 -15.78
C THR A 60 -4.74 20.04 -14.65
N PHE A 61 -5.20 18.83 -14.93
CA PHE A 61 -5.02 17.72 -13.99
C PHE A 61 -3.54 17.37 -13.76
N GLY A 62 -2.71 17.53 -14.81
CA GLY A 62 -1.26 17.34 -14.70
C GLY A 62 -0.61 18.28 -13.71
N ASP A 63 -1.03 19.56 -13.72
CA ASP A 63 -0.56 20.54 -12.75
C ASP A 63 -0.95 20.15 -11.32
N LEU A 64 -2.17 19.59 -11.12
CA LEU A 64 -2.61 19.08 -9.81
C LEU A 64 -1.78 17.89 -9.32
N VAL A 65 -1.40 16.99 -10.22
CA VAL A 65 -0.53 15.86 -9.89
C VAL A 65 0.84 16.36 -9.43
N ASP A 66 1.43 17.32 -10.15
CA ASP A 66 2.73 17.91 -9.79
C ASP A 66 2.66 18.64 -8.45
N LEU A 67 1.60 19.42 -8.23
CA LEU A 67 1.36 20.10 -6.97
C LEU A 67 1.26 19.10 -5.80
N HIS A 68 0.48 18.03 -5.98
CA HIS A 68 0.35 16.98 -4.97
C HIS A 68 1.69 16.31 -4.64
N ILE A 69 2.50 16.00 -5.66
CA ILE A 69 3.83 15.39 -5.47
C ILE A 69 4.75 16.35 -4.72
N ALA A 70 4.80 17.62 -5.12
CA ALA A 70 5.63 18.64 -4.49
C ALA A 70 5.30 18.81 -3.00
N ASP A 71 4.02 18.94 -2.66
CA ASP A 71 3.58 19.08 -1.27
C ASP A 71 3.89 17.84 -0.43
N MET A 72 3.72 16.64 -1.00
CA MET A 72 4.05 15.40 -0.31
C MET A 72 5.57 15.26 -0.07
N CYS A 73 6.40 15.72 -0.99
CA CYS A 73 7.85 15.76 -0.81
C CYS A 73 8.27 16.73 0.30
N GLU A 74 7.65 17.91 0.40
CA GLU A 74 7.97 18.90 1.45
C GLU A 74 7.71 18.37 2.86
N VAL A 75 6.66 17.58 3.04
CA VAL A 75 6.36 16.98 4.34
C VAL A 75 7.03 15.61 4.56
N ALA A 76 8.07 15.30 3.78
CA ALA A 76 8.81 14.02 3.81
C ALA A 76 7.90 12.77 3.64
N LYS A 77 6.81 12.90 2.90
CA LYS A 77 5.85 11.82 2.55
C LYS A 77 5.81 11.56 1.05
N ALA A 78 6.96 11.64 0.38
CA ALA A 78 7.07 11.37 -1.05
C ALA A 78 6.32 10.07 -1.44
N PRO A 79 5.66 10.04 -2.61
CA PRO A 79 4.99 8.84 -3.09
C PRO A 79 5.96 7.66 -3.18
N GLY A 80 5.56 6.49 -2.67
CA GLY A 80 6.32 5.28 -2.90
C GLY A 80 6.19 4.83 -4.37
N ARG A 81 7.11 3.96 -4.82
CA ARG A 81 7.27 3.53 -6.23
C ARG A 81 5.95 3.22 -6.97
N SER A 82 5.04 2.44 -6.35
CA SER A 82 3.77 2.07 -7.00
C SER A 82 2.84 3.26 -7.17
N LYS A 83 2.75 4.14 -6.16
CA LYS A 83 1.94 5.35 -6.21
C LYS A 83 2.50 6.34 -7.23
N ASP A 84 3.83 6.49 -7.26
CA ASP A 84 4.53 7.34 -8.21
C ASP A 84 4.27 6.88 -9.66
N ALA A 85 4.39 5.57 -9.94
CA ALA A 85 4.07 5.00 -11.24
C ALA A 85 2.60 5.23 -11.64
N THR A 86 1.66 5.11 -10.68
CA THR A 86 0.24 5.41 -10.94
C THR A 86 0.05 6.89 -11.26
N LEU A 87 0.64 7.81 -10.49
CA LEU A 87 0.54 9.24 -10.72
C LEU A 87 1.16 9.65 -12.05
N ALA A 88 2.32 9.08 -12.41
CA ALA A 88 2.96 9.30 -13.71
C ALA A 88 2.08 8.82 -14.89
N MET A 89 1.46 7.63 -14.75
CA MET A 89 0.50 7.11 -15.73
C MET A 89 -0.70 8.05 -15.87
N LEU A 90 -1.32 8.46 -14.76
CA LEU A 90 -2.46 9.38 -14.76
C LEU A 90 -2.10 10.73 -15.37
N LYS A 91 -0.91 11.27 -15.11
CA LYS A 91 -0.42 12.50 -15.72
C LYS A 91 -0.26 12.35 -17.23
N ARG A 92 0.21 11.21 -17.72
CA ARG A 92 0.34 10.92 -19.15
C ARG A 92 -1.03 10.85 -19.84
N GLU A 93 -1.99 10.14 -19.25
CA GLU A 93 -3.30 9.87 -19.85
C GLU A 93 -4.28 11.06 -19.73
N LEU A 94 -4.30 11.72 -18.57
CA LEU A 94 -5.29 12.74 -18.23
C LEU A 94 -4.69 14.14 -18.00
N GLY A 95 -3.37 14.25 -18.01
CA GLY A 95 -2.69 15.47 -17.54
C GLY A 95 -3.00 16.74 -18.33
N LYS A 96 -3.36 16.63 -19.59
CA LYS A 96 -3.71 17.79 -20.46
C LYS A 96 -5.13 18.29 -20.25
N LEU A 97 -5.96 17.54 -19.55
CA LEU A 97 -7.36 17.90 -19.34
C LEU A 97 -7.49 19.02 -18.31
N ARG A 98 -8.38 19.96 -18.60
CA ARG A 98 -8.77 21.00 -17.64
C ARG A 98 -9.60 20.37 -16.51
N MET A 99 -9.56 20.96 -15.31
CA MET A 99 -10.31 20.45 -14.16
C MET A 99 -11.82 20.35 -14.43
N THR A 100 -12.38 21.24 -15.26
CA THR A 100 -13.80 21.23 -15.66
C THR A 100 -14.17 20.07 -16.58
N GLN A 101 -13.20 19.41 -17.19
CA GLN A 101 -13.41 18.26 -18.07
C GLN A 101 -13.37 16.91 -17.32
N LEU A 102 -12.97 16.93 -16.04
CA LEU A 102 -12.95 15.73 -15.20
C LEU A 102 -14.35 15.43 -14.66
N ASP A 103 -15.26 15.11 -15.55
CA ASP A 103 -16.63 14.75 -15.24
C ASP A 103 -16.80 13.23 -15.04
N ARG A 104 -18.00 12.82 -14.65
CA ARG A 104 -18.37 11.42 -14.44
C ARG A 104 -18.15 10.56 -15.69
N GLU A 105 -18.48 11.10 -16.88
CA GLU A 105 -18.42 10.36 -18.14
C GLU A 105 -16.97 10.04 -18.51
N LEU A 106 -16.08 11.02 -18.42
CA LEU A 106 -14.65 10.83 -18.61
C LEU A 106 -14.06 9.78 -17.66
N ILE A 107 -14.44 9.82 -16.38
CA ILE A 107 -13.97 8.83 -15.40
C ILE A 107 -14.43 7.42 -15.76
N VAL A 108 -15.68 7.26 -16.23
CA VAL A 108 -16.19 5.97 -16.71
C VAL A 108 -15.43 5.51 -17.94
N GLN A 109 -15.25 6.39 -18.93
CA GLN A 109 -14.50 6.08 -20.16
C GLN A 109 -13.06 5.68 -19.84
N PHE A 110 -12.38 6.43 -18.98
CA PHE A 110 -11.03 6.09 -18.53
C PHE A 110 -10.98 4.68 -17.89
N GLY A 111 -11.92 4.37 -16.98
CA GLY A 111 -11.98 3.05 -16.35
C GLY A 111 -12.23 1.91 -17.35
N CYS A 112 -13.10 2.10 -18.34
CA CYS A 112 -13.34 1.15 -19.41
C CYS A 112 -12.06 0.95 -20.27
N THR A 113 -11.38 2.04 -20.64
CA THR A 113 -10.12 1.98 -21.39
C THR A 113 -9.05 1.22 -20.60
N ARG A 114 -8.91 1.48 -19.30
CA ARG A 114 -7.96 0.74 -18.46
C ARG A 114 -8.28 -0.76 -18.41
N ALA A 115 -9.55 -1.12 -18.33
CA ALA A 115 -9.98 -2.52 -18.34
C ALA A 115 -9.65 -3.22 -19.68
N THR A 116 -9.88 -2.56 -20.82
CA THR A 116 -9.49 -3.08 -22.15
C THR A 116 -7.98 -3.22 -22.33
N GLN A 117 -7.18 -2.40 -21.63
CA GLN A 117 -5.73 -2.53 -21.56
C GLN A 117 -5.25 -3.66 -20.62
N GLY A 118 -6.15 -4.45 -20.05
CA GLY A 118 -5.84 -5.58 -19.16
C GLY A 118 -5.71 -5.23 -17.69
N ALA A 119 -6.06 -4.00 -17.27
CA ALA A 119 -6.10 -3.65 -15.85
C ALA A 119 -7.27 -4.37 -15.15
N GLY A 120 -6.96 -5.18 -14.15
CA GLY A 120 -7.99 -5.83 -13.34
C GLY A 120 -8.78 -4.85 -12.45
N PRO A 121 -9.96 -5.27 -11.95
CA PRO A 121 -10.89 -4.40 -11.20
C PRO A 121 -10.27 -3.67 -9.99
N VAL A 122 -9.29 -4.28 -9.34
CA VAL A 122 -8.55 -3.67 -8.22
C VAL A 122 -7.63 -2.55 -8.71
N THR A 123 -6.93 -2.77 -9.84
CA THR A 123 -6.04 -1.78 -10.43
C THR A 123 -6.82 -0.56 -10.88
N VAL A 124 -7.96 -0.76 -11.57
CA VAL A 124 -8.86 0.34 -11.96
C VAL A 124 -9.35 1.09 -10.72
N ALA A 125 -9.74 0.38 -9.65
CA ALA A 125 -10.15 0.99 -8.39
C ALA A 125 -9.04 1.85 -7.75
N MET A 126 -7.78 1.42 -7.85
CA MET A 126 -6.62 2.17 -7.35
C MET A 126 -6.35 3.41 -8.20
N ASP A 127 -6.45 3.30 -9.54
CA ASP A 127 -6.26 4.42 -10.46
C ASP A 127 -7.30 5.52 -10.20
N ILE A 128 -8.60 5.16 -10.11
CA ILE A 128 -9.68 6.11 -9.76
C ILE A 128 -9.47 6.69 -8.34
N GLY A 129 -9.02 5.87 -7.39
CA GLY A 129 -8.68 6.32 -6.04
C GLY A 129 -7.54 7.34 -6.02
N ALA A 130 -6.56 7.22 -6.92
CA ALA A 130 -5.47 8.18 -7.06
C ALA A 130 -5.96 9.52 -7.67
N ILE A 131 -6.86 9.49 -8.66
CA ILE A 131 -7.51 10.71 -9.18
C ILE A 131 -8.23 11.42 -8.04
N ARG A 132 -9.07 10.70 -7.30
CA ARG A 132 -9.81 11.26 -6.15
C ARG A 132 -8.87 11.89 -5.12
N LEU A 133 -7.75 11.21 -4.81
CA LEU A 133 -6.75 11.70 -3.86
C LEU A 133 -6.15 13.03 -4.29
N VAL A 134 -5.74 13.17 -5.56
CA VAL A 134 -5.17 14.40 -6.11
C VAL A 134 -6.18 15.55 -6.04
N LEU A 135 -7.43 15.31 -6.45
CA LEU A 135 -8.48 16.32 -6.39
C LEU A 135 -8.82 16.70 -4.93
N SER A 136 -8.92 15.72 -4.03
CA SER A 136 -9.19 15.98 -2.61
C SER A 136 -8.08 16.80 -1.97
N HIS A 137 -6.82 16.53 -2.33
CA HIS A 137 -5.67 17.31 -1.87
C HIS A 137 -5.75 18.74 -2.39
N ALA A 138 -6.03 18.94 -3.68
CA ALA A 138 -6.16 20.26 -4.30
C ALA A 138 -7.28 21.09 -3.65
N ALA A 139 -8.42 20.47 -3.36
CA ALA A 139 -9.53 21.14 -2.68
C ALA A 139 -9.17 21.50 -1.22
N ALA A 140 -8.68 20.51 -0.45
CA ALA A 140 -8.48 20.64 0.99
C ALA A 140 -7.28 21.52 1.35
N VAL A 141 -6.17 21.41 0.62
CA VAL A 141 -4.91 22.13 0.94
C VAL A 141 -4.87 23.49 0.24
N HIS A 142 -5.33 23.55 -1.00
CA HIS A 142 -5.16 24.74 -1.84
C HIS A 142 -6.46 25.51 -2.11
N GLY A 143 -7.62 24.99 -1.69
CA GLY A 143 -8.91 25.66 -1.91
C GLY A 143 -9.31 25.74 -3.39
N LEU A 144 -8.81 24.81 -4.23
CA LEU A 144 -9.17 24.78 -5.65
C LEU A 144 -10.60 24.27 -5.84
N PRO A 145 -11.39 24.88 -6.75
CA PRO A 145 -12.77 24.46 -7.01
C PRO A 145 -12.80 23.24 -7.92
N VAL A 146 -12.54 22.06 -7.36
CA VAL A 146 -12.55 20.78 -8.08
C VAL A 146 -13.70 19.89 -7.61
N SER A 147 -14.32 19.15 -8.53
CA SER A 147 -15.45 18.26 -8.21
C SER A 147 -14.95 16.85 -7.89
N ILE A 148 -14.98 16.49 -6.61
CA ILE A 148 -14.71 15.14 -6.14
C ILE A 148 -15.91 14.21 -6.41
N GLU A 149 -17.11 14.77 -6.36
CA GLU A 149 -18.38 14.07 -6.55
C GLU A 149 -18.44 13.35 -7.90
N GLN A 150 -17.95 13.99 -8.98
CA GLN A 150 -17.93 13.40 -10.30
C GLN A 150 -17.08 12.11 -10.36
N VAL A 151 -15.94 12.11 -9.65
CA VAL A 151 -15.09 10.91 -9.53
C VAL A 151 -15.78 9.81 -8.73
N ASP A 152 -16.45 10.16 -7.62
CA ASP A 152 -17.17 9.20 -6.79
C ASP A 152 -18.36 8.59 -7.58
N LEU A 153 -19.12 9.36 -8.34
CA LEU A 153 -20.17 8.87 -9.24
C LEU A 153 -19.61 7.97 -10.34
N GLY A 154 -18.51 8.36 -10.99
CA GLY A 154 -17.82 7.53 -11.99
C GLY A 154 -17.36 6.19 -11.40
N ARG A 155 -16.80 6.20 -10.19
CA ARG A 155 -16.40 4.98 -9.46
C ARG A 155 -17.60 4.06 -9.15
N ILE A 156 -18.74 4.64 -8.75
CA ILE A 156 -19.98 3.87 -8.50
C ILE A 156 -20.45 3.22 -9.79
N ALA A 157 -20.45 3.96 -10.93
CA ALA A 157 -20.83 3.42 -12.22
C ALA A 157 -19.90 2.26 -12.64
N LEU A 158 -18.59 2.44 -12.56
CA LEU A 158 -17.60 1.39 -12.86
C LEU A 158 -17.77 0.15 -11.96
N LYS A 159 -18.13 0.34 -10.69
CA LYS A 159 -18.41 -0.76 -9.78
C LYS A 159 -19.66 -1.55 -10.22
N ARG A 160 -20.72 -0.87 -10.67
CA ARG A 160 -21.93 -1.52 -11.20
C ARG A 160 -21.67 -2.25 -12.50
N LEU A 161 -20.73 -1.78 -13.31
CA LEU A 161 -20.26 -2.45 -14.53
C LEU A 161 -19.28 -3.61 -14.26
N GLY A 162 -18.94 -3.90 -12.99
CA GLY A 162 -17.97 -4.95 -12.64
C GLY A 162 -16.50 -4.59 -12.90
N LEU A 163 -16.22 -3.38 -13.38
CA LEU A 163 -14.87 -2.90 -13.73
C LEU A 163 -14.08 -2.36 -12.53
N VAL A 164 -14.73 -2.15 -11.41
CA VAL A 164 -14.14 -1.80 -10.11
C VAL A 164 -14.62 -2.78 -9.06
N GLY A 165 -13.68 -3.42 -8.37
CA GLY A 165 -14.00 -4.46 -7.40
C GLY A 165 -12.95 -4.61 -6.31
N LYS A 166 -13.18 -5.58 -5.43
CA LYS A 166 -12.19 -6.06 -4.46
C LYS A 166 -11.31 -7.11 -5.13
N SER A 167 -10.09 -7.30 -4.60
CA SER A 167 -9.26 -8.44 -4.99
C SER A 167 -9.97 -9.74 -4.66
N ASN A 168 -9.89 -10.72 -5.57
CA ASN A 168 -10.22 -12.09 -5.22
C ASN A 168 -9.27 -12.54 -4.10
N GLN A 169 -9.85 -13.20 -3.10
CA GLN A 169 -9.04 -13.81 -2.06
C GLN A 169 -8.29 -14.99 -2.69
N ARG A 170 -6.97 -15.00 -2.47
CA ARG A 170 -6.13 -16.06 -2.98
C ARG A 170 -5.97 -17.12 -1.89
N ASP A 171 -6.45 -18.34 -2.15
CA ASP A 171 -6.42 -19.46 -1.20
C ASP A 171 -5.41 -20.54 -1.61
N ARG A 172 -4.54 -20.26 -2.59
CA ARG A 172 -3.51 -21.18 -3.08
C ARG A 172 -2.51 -21.50 -1.97
N ARG A 173 -2.36 -22.78 -1.67
CA ARG A 173 -1.33 -23.34 -0.80
C ARG A 173 -0.45 -24.28 -1.63
N PRO A 174 0.88 -24.29 -1.44
CA PRO A 174 1.71 -25.34 -2.03
C PRO A 174 1.35 -26.69 -1.44
N THR A 175 1.43 -27.73 -2.24
CA THR A 175 1.39 -29.11 -1.74
C THR A 175 2.74 -29.48 -1.15
N ASP A 176 2.80 -30.54 -0.32
CA ASP A 176 4.07 -31.03 0.23
C ASP A 176 5.03 -31.49 -0.89
N ASP A 177 4.49 -32.07 -1.98
CA ASP A 177 5.26 -32.45 -3.15
C ASP A 177 5.86 -31.26 -3.89
N GLU A 178 5.08 -30.17 -4.05
CA GLU A 178 5.58 -28.92 -4.65
C GLU A 178 6.67 -28.26 -3.79
N LEU A 179 6.50 -28.26 -2.47
CA LEU A 179 7.53 -27.78 -1.53
C LEU A 179 8.80 -28.62 -1.63
N ALA A 180 8.66 -29.95 -1.64
CA ALA A 180 9.80 -30.85 -1.76
C ALA A 180 10.56 -30.64 -3.08
N LYS A 181 9.85 -30.53 -4.21
CA LYS A 181 10.43 -30.21 -5.53
C LYS A 181 11.18 -28.89 -5.56
N LEU A 182 10.57 -27.84 -5.00
CA LEU A 182 11.20 -26.52 -4.92
C LEU A 182 12.48 -26.54 -4.08
N ILE A 183 12.41 -27.16 -2.90
CA ILE A 183 13.55 -27.27 -1.99
C ILE A 183 14.68 -28.07 -2.66
N ALA A 184 14.38 -29.24 -3.23
CA ALA A 184 15.35 -30.06 -3.92
C ALA A 184 15.99 -29.33 -5.11
N HIS A 185 15.20 -28.60 -5.91
CA HIS A 185 15.71 -27.83 -7.03
C HIS A 185 16.76 -26.78 -6.59
N PHE A 186 16.54 -26.10 -5.48
CA PHE A 186 17.47 -25.10 -4.98
C PHE A 186 18.67 -25.72 -4.25
N ASP A 187 18.43 -26.70 -3.39
CA ASP A 187 19.49 -27.34 -2.61
C ASP A 187 20.42 -28.16 -3.52
N GLY A 188 19.92 -28.69 -4.66
CA GLY A 188 20.72 -29.41 -5.68
C GLY A 188 21.50 -28.48 -6.64
N ASN A 189 21.38 -27.18 -6.55
CA ASN A 189 22.08 -26.23 -7.44
C ASN A 189 23.29 -25.56 -6.75
N PRO A 190 24.53 -26.02 -6.96
CA PRO A 190 25.71 -25.46 -6.29
C PRO A 190 26.03 -24.02 -6.71
N ARG A 191 25.44 -23.53 -7.81
CA ARG A 191 25.59 -22.12 -8.26
C ARG A 191 24.56 -21.19 -7.65
N GLN A 192 23.65 -21.68 -6.83
CA GLN A 192 22.61 -20.89 -6.20
C GLN A 192 23.18 -20.08 -5.03
N LEU A 193 23.34 -18.76 -5.25
CA LEU A 193 23.88 -17.84 -4.23
C LEU A 193 22.88 -17.52 -3.10
N ILE A 194 21.59 -17.48 -3.42
CA ILE A 194 20.53 -17.21 -2.45
C ILE A 194 20.12 -18.55 -1.81
N PRO A 195 20.15 -18.74 -0.49
CA PRO A 195 19.80 -19.99 0.18
C PRO A 195 18.28 -20.23 0.13
N MET A 196 17.74 -20.40 -1.10
CA MET A 196 16.30 -20.43 -1.34
C MET A 196 15.59 -21.57 -0.64
N GLY A 197 16.18 -22.76 -0.62
CA GLY A 197 15.59 -23.92 0.11
C GLY A 197 15.40 -23.61 1.59
N ARG A 198 16.39 -22.98 2.23
CA ARG A 198 16.32 -22.56 3.63
C ARG A 198 15.32 -21.41 3.83
N ILE A 199 15.29 -20.42 2.93
CA ILE A 199 14.33 -19.29 2.98
C ILE A 199 12.89 -19.81 2.82
N ILE A 200 12.63 -20.78 1.95
CA ILE A 200 11.30 -21.42 1.78
C ILE A 200 10.87 -22.12 3.07
N LYS A 201 11.72 -22.97 3.63
CA LYS A 201 11.46 -23.67 4.90
C LYS A 201 11.20 -22.66 6.02
N PHE A 202 12.02 -21.60 6.13
CA PHE A 202 11.86 -20.56 7.14
C PHE A 202 10.57 -19.72 6.95
N ALA A 203 10.18 -19.44 5.72
CA ALA A 203 8.92 -18.74 5.42
C ALA A 203 7.70 -19.54 5.89
N VAL A 204 7.70 -20.87 5.69
CA VAL A 204 6.63 -21.77 6.18
C VAL A 204 6.68 -21.86 7.71
N ALA A 205 7.89 -22.05 8.30
CA ALA A 205 8.06 -22.19 9.75
C ALA A 205 7.58 -20.98 10.55
N THR A 206 7.79 -19.76 10.03
CA THR A 206 7.53 -18.52 10.75
C THR A 206 6.29 -17.77 10.26
N ALA A 207 5.72 -18.15 9.12
CA ALA A 207 4.66 -17.41 8.43
C ALA A 207 4.96 -15.90 8.25
N MET A 208 6.25 -15.51 8.20
CA MET A 208 6.70 -14.14 8.00
C MET A 208 6.45 -13.67 6.56
N ARG A 209 6.36 -12.35 6.37
CA ARG A 209 6.39 -11.77 5.02
C ARG A 209 7.79 -11.84 4.44
N GLN A 210 7.90 -11.99 3.14
CA GLN A 210 9.18 -12.06 2.43
C GLN A 210 10.16 -10.94 2.78
N GLU A 211 9.67 -9.70 2.82
CA GLU A 211 10.48 -8.54 3.20
C GLU A 211 10.96 -8.62 4.65
N GLU A 212 10.11 -9.12 5.57
CA GLU A 212 10.46 -9.33 6.96
C GLU A 212 11.61 -10.34 7.08
N ILE A 213 11.55 -11.47 6.36
CA ILE A 213 12.60 -12.52 6.34
C ILE A 213 13.96 -11.94 5.90
N CYS A 214 13.95 -11.11 4.84
CA CYS A 214 15.18 -10.52 4.30
C CYS A 214 15.71 -9.33 5.12
N ARG A 215 15.00 -8.90 6.17
CA ARG A 215 15.34 -7.73 6.98
C ARG A 215 15.74 -8.04 8.40
N VAL A 216 15.25 -9.14 8.98
CA VAL A 216 15.60 -9.51 10.37
C VAL A 216 17.11 -9.71 10.54
N ALA A 217 17.63 -9.23 11.66
CA ALA A 217 19.04 -9.21 11.98
C ALA A 217 19.39 -10.23 13.07
N TRP A 218 20.69 -10.55 13.20
CA TRP A 218 21.18 -11.40 14.28
C TRP A 218 20.97 -10.74 15.65
N SER A 219 21.05 -9.41 15.70
CA SER A 219 20.76 -8.61 16.90
C SER A 219 19.29 -8.65 17.31
N ASP A 220 18.38 -9.10 16.44
CA ASP A 220 16.95 -9.26 16.73
C ASP A 220 16.61 -10.64 17.32
N LEU A 221 17.56 -11.58 17.31
CA LEU A 221 17.39 -12.95 17.80
C LEU A 221 17.71 -13.03 19.30
N ASN A 222 16.77 -13.59 20.05
CA ASN A 222 17.01 -14.00 21.44
C ASN A 222 17.03 -15.53 21.49
N GLU A 223 18.22 -16.12 21.51
CA GLU A 223 18.43 -17.58 21.50
C GLU A 223 17.89 -18.26 22.75
N ARG A 224 18.07 -17.63 23.93
CA ARG A 224 17.62 -18.19 25.19
C ARG A 224 16.10 -18.41 25.24
N THR A 225 15.33 -17.45 24.69
CA THR A 225 13.89 -17.52 24.67
C THR A 225 13.32 -18.03 23.35
N LYS A 226 14.17 -18.30 22.35
CA LYS A 226 13.81 -18.66 20.98
C LYS A 226 12.80 -17.68 20.35
N MET A 227 13.06 -16.37 20.54
CA MET A 227 12.21 -15.30 20.03
C MET A 227 12.97 -14.49 18.98
N LEU A 228 12.26 -14.07 17.94
CA LEU A 228 12.77 -13.16 16.90
C LEU A 228 11.97 -11.87 16.90
N THR A 229 12.64 -10.73 16.94
CA THR A 229 12.00 -9.41 16.86
C THR A 229 11.91 -8.98 15.40
N ILE A 230 10.71 -8.64 14.94
CA ILE A 230 10.46 -8.05 13.63
C ILE A 230 10.23 -6.56 13.83
N ARG A 231 11.24 -5.74 13.52
CA ARG A 231 11.17 -4.28 13.69
C ARG A 231 10.25 -3.66 12.64
N ASP A 232 9.55 -2.58 12.99
CA ASP A 232 8.64 -1.83 12.10
C ASP A 232 7.74 -2.77 11.28
N ARG A 233 7.12 -3.77 11.95
CA ARG A 233 6.28 -4.74 11.26
C ARG A 233 5.12 -4.04 10.59
N LYS A 234 4.86 -4.33 9.31
CA LYS A 234 3.85 -3.65 8.49
C LYS A 234 2.49 -3.60 9.18
N ASP A 235 2.06 -2.39 9.53
CA ASP A 235 0.76 -2.06 10.10
C ASP A 235 0.10 -0.94 9.28
N PRO A 236 -1.21 -1.01 8.97
CA PRO A 236 -1.93 0.07 8.30
C PRO A 236 -1.99 1.37 9.10
N ARG A 237 -1.95 1.29 10.44
CA ARG A 237 -2.13 2.42 11.35
C ARG A 237 -0.80 3.01 11.82
N GLU A 238 0.17 2.14 12.12
CA GLU A 238 1.48 2.51 12.67
C GLU A 238 2.59 2.07 11.71
N LYS A 239 3.28 3.02 11.10
CA LYS A 239 4.33 2.72 10.11
C LYS A 239 5.72 2.56 10.73
N LYS A 240 5.95 3.10 11.93
CA LYS A 240 7.23 3.05 12.65
C LYS A 240 6.98 2.70 14.11
N GLY A 241 7.96 2.01 14.73
CA GLY A 241 7.90 1.60 16.12
C GLY A 241 6.96 0.42 16.41
N ASN A 242 6.39 -0.21 15.38
CA ASN A 242 5.55 -1.40 15.53
C ASN A 242 6.42 -2.66 15.53
N ASP A 243 7.26 -2.80 16.57
CA ASP A 243 8.12 -3.97 16.75
C ASP A 243 7.30 -5.12 17.33
N GLN A 244 7.45 -6.29 16.75
CA GLN A 244 6.74 -7.48 17.21
C GLN A 244 7.70 -8.64 17.38
N ARG A 245 7.64 -9.29 18.54
CA ARG A 245 8.37 -10.53 18.81
C ARG A 245 7.52 -11.73 18.43
N ILE A 246 8.11 -12.68 17.73
CA ILE A 246 7.48 -13.95 17.36
C ILE A 246 8.30 -15.12 17.92
N PRO A 247 7.65 -16.22 18.34
CA PRO A 247 8.35 -17.45 18.71
C PRO A 247 8.88 -18.16 17.47
N LEU A 248 10.06 -18.76 17.59
CA LEU A 248 10.65 -19.65 16.60
C LEU A 248 10.22 -21.08 16.94
N LEU A 249 9.24 -21.58 16.18
CA LEU A 249 8.56 -22.85 16.42
C LEU A 249 9.05 -23.95 15.46
N ALA A 250 8.81 -25.22 15.84
CA ALA A 250 9.08 -26.41 15.02
C ALA A 250 7.80 -27.12 14.55
N VAL A 251 6.63 -26.53 14.78
CA VAL A 251 5.30 -27.18 14.61
C VAL A 251 4.81 -27.25 13.17
N SER A 252 5.43 -26.50 12.26
CA SER A 252 5.00 -26.43 10.85
C SER A 252 5.63 -27.49 9.94
N GLY A 253 6.33 -28.47 10.50
CA GLY A 253 7.15 -29.44 9.76
C GLY A 253 8.59 -28.97 9.51
N TYR A 254 8.92 -27.74 9.86
CA TYR A 254 10.27 -27.16 9.80
C TYR A 254 10.60 -26.50 11.13
N ASP A 255 11.82 -26.71 11.64
CA ASP A 255 12.31 -26.04 12.85
C ASP A 255 12.94 -24.69 12.49
N ALA A 256 12.26 -23.60 12.89
CA ALA A 256 12.72 -22.25 12.59
C ALA A 256 14.08 -21.92 13.25
N MET A 257 14.35 -22.45 14.46
CA MET A 257 15.61 -22.20 15.14
C MET A 257 16.75 -22.99 14.48
N ALA A 258 16.54 -24.25 14.12
CA ALA A 258 17.53 -25.06 13.40
C ALA A 258 17.93 -24.41 12.07
N LEU A 259 16.97 -23.83 11.33
CA LEU A 259 17.22 -23.13 10.07
C LEU A 259 18.08 -21.87 10.26
N ILE A 260 17.94 -21.17 11.40
CA ILE A 260 18.79 -20.03 11.76
C ILE A 260 20.21 -20.52 12.07
N GLU A 261 20.37 -21.64 12.79
CA GLU A 261 21.70 -22.22 13.07
C GLU A 261 22.41 -22.67 11.77
N GLU A 262 21.69 -23.31 10.86
CA GLU A 262 22.23 -23.62 9.53
C GLU A 262 22.66 -22.36 8.77
N GLN A 263 21.93 -21.26 8.91
CA GLN A 263 22.28 -19.98 8.30
C GLN A 263 23.50 -19.35 8.96
N ARG A 264 23.67 -19.55 10.28
CA ARG A 264 24.83 -19.08 11.04
C ARG A 264 26.13 -19.72 10.57
N ALA A 265 26.08 -21.01 10.23
CA ALA A 265 27.26 -21.74 9.74
C ALA A 265 27.87 -21.16 8.45
N ILE A 266 27.08 -20.42 7.67
CA ILE A 266 27.51 -19.76 6.42
C ILE A 266 27.50 -18.22 6.53
N ARG A 267 27.39 -17.67 7.75
CA ARG A 267 27.36 -16.24 7.99
C ARG A 267 28.67 -15.56 7.59
N GLY A 268 28.57 -14.54 6.72
CA GLY A 268 29.66 -13.59 6.50
C GLY A 268 29.71 -12.53 7.60
N ASN A 269 30.83 -11.83 7.71
CA ASN A 269 31.06 -10.82 8.77
C ASN A 269 30.54 -9.44 8.46
N GLU A 270 30.07 -9.17 7.24
CA GLU A 270 29.77 -7.83 6.75
C GLU A 270 28.30 -7.40 6.94
N ASP A 271 27.36 -8.33 7.11
CA ASP A 271 25.92 -8.01 7.18
C ASP A 271 25.32 -8.61 8.46
N ASP A 272 24.66 -7.78 9.25
CA ASP A 272 23.98 -8.25 10.47
C ASP A 272 22.66 -8.98 10.19
N ARG A 273 22.18 -9.01 8.95
CA ARG A 273 20.93 -9.71 8.59
C ARG A 273 21.13 -11.22 8.57
N ILE A 274 20.08 -11.94 9.03
CA ILE A 274 20.08 -13.41 9.03
C ILE A 274 20.06 -13.93 7.58
N PHE A 275 19.21 -13.37 6.72
CA PHE A 275 19.13 -13.65 5.30
C PHE A 275 19.42 -12.38 4.49
N PRO A 276 20.72 -12.05 4.23
CA PRO A 276 21.15 -10.77 3.64
C PRO A 276 20.88 -10.72 2.12
N ASN A 277 19.65 -11.01 1.72
CA ASN A 277 19.24 -11.07 0.33
C ASN A 277 18.23 -9.95 0.00
N ASN A 278 18.23 -9.51 -1.25
CA ASN A 278 17.19 -8.60 -1.72
C ASN A 278 15.87 -9.37 -1.89
N HIS A 279 14.81 -8.93 -1.21
CA HIS A 279 13.52 -9.60 -1.25
C HIS A 279 12.94 -9.73 -2.67
N LYS A 280 13.18 -8.74 -3.57
CA LYS A 280 12.74 -8.83 -4.97
C LYS A 280 13.48 -9.92 -5.74
N SER A 281 14.79 -10.09 -5.47
CA SER A 281 15.58 -11.17 -6.06
C SER A 281 15.07 -12.52 -5.59
N VAL A 282 14.76 -12.67 -4.30
CA VAL A 282 14.12 -13.89 -3.75
C VAL A 282 12.81 -14.21 -4.47
N SER A 283 11.93 -13.20 -4.67
CA SER A 283 10.67 -13.38 -5.40
C SER A 283 10.88 -13.82 -6.84
N ASN A 284 11.79 -13.17 -7.55
CA ASN A 284 12.07 -13.46 -8.95
C ASN A 284 12.65 -14.87 -9.14
N VAL A 285 13.58 -15.27 -8.27
CA VAL A 285 14.19 -16.60 -8.29
C VAL A 285 13.15 -17.67 -7.98
N PHE A 286 12.27 -17.43 -7.00
CA PHE A 286 11.16 -18.33 -6.69
C PHE A 286 10.22 -18.51 -7.88
N THR A 287 9.78 -17.41 -8.50
CA THR A 287 8.87 -17.45 -9.67
C THR A 287 9.49 -18.22 -10.83
N ARG A 288 10.78 -18.00 -11.12
CA ARG A 288 11.49 -18.75 -12.17
C ARG A 288 11.55 -20.24 -11.88
N ALA A 289 11.81 -20.61 -10.61
CA ALA A 289 11.83 -22.04 -10.23
C ALA A 289 10.44 -22.68 -10.41
N CYS A 290 9.36 -22.00 -10.02
CA CYS A 290 8.00 -22.48 -10.28
C CYS A 290 7.76 -22.74 -11.77
N GLN A 291 8.18 -21.81 -12.65
CA GLN A 291 8.07 -21.97 -14.10
C GLN A 291 8.86 -23.20 -14.61
N VAL A 292 10.12 -23.35 -14.18
CA VAL A 292 10.97 -24.50 -14.56
C VAL A 292 10.37 -25.83 -14.11
N LEU A 293 9.82 -25.86 -12.89
CA LEU A 293 9.22 -27.05 -12.29
C LEU A 293 7.76 -27.27 -12.71
N ARG A 294 7.19 -26.40 -13.55
CA ARG A 294 5.78 -26.42 -13.98
C ARG A 294 4.81 -26.42 -12.80
N ILE A 295 5.11 -25.60 -11.79
CA ILE A 295 4.24 -25.35 -10.64
C ILE A 295 3.43 -24.10 -10.97
N ASP A 296 2.15 -24.30 -11.29
CA ASP A 296 1.30 -23.22 -11.74
C ASP A 296 0.76 -22.39 -10.57
N ASP A 297 0.62 -21.10 -10.80
CA ASP A 297 -0.04 -20.14 -9.93
C ASP A 297 0.44 -20.21 -8.46
N LEU A 298 1.75 -20.41 -8.22
CA LEU A 298 2.36 -20.36 -6.90
C LEU A 298 3.27 -19.14 -6.77
N HIS A 299 3.04 -18.34 -5.73
CA HIS A 299 3.82 -17.14 -5.41
C HIS A 299 4.52 -17.30 -4.06
N PHE A 300 5.62 -16.61 -3.83
CA PHE A 300 6.33 -16.68 -2.55
C PHE A 300 5.44 -16.34 -1.34
N HIS A 301 4.46 -15.44 -1.51
CA HIS A 301 3.53 -15.07 -0.45
C HIS A 301 2.63 -16.23 -0.01
N ASP A 302 2.40 -17.22 -0.87
CA ASP A 302 1.57 -18.38 -0.56
C ASP A 302 2.25 -19.30 0.48
N LEU A 303 3.58 -19.21 0.64
CA LEU A 303 4.31 -19.87 1.74
C LEU A 303 3.88 -19.36 3.12
N ARG A 304 3.53 -18.06 3.21
CA ARG A 304 2.95 -17.50 4.44
C ARG A 304 1.53 -18.04 4.67
N HIS A 305 0.75 -18.23 3.61
CA HIS A 305 -0.56 -18.88 3.70
C HIS A 305 -0.39 -20.31 4.22
N GLU A 306 0.58 -21.05 3.69
CA GLU A 306 0.92 -22.39 4.12
C GLU A 306 1.33 -22.45 5.59
N GLY A 307 2.30 -21.61 6.01
CA GLY A 307 2.72 -21.55 7.41
C GLY A 307 1.59 -21.19 8.37
N THR A 308 0.71 -20.25 7.96
CA THR A 308 -0.46 -19.89 8.76
C THR A 308 -1.44 -21.05 8.90
N SER A 309 -1.71 -21.79 7.82
CA SER A 309 -2.58 -22.97 7.84
C SER A 309 -2.02 -24.09 8.72
N ARG A 310 -0.71 -24.37 8.61
CA ARG A 310 -0.05 -25.39 9.46
C ARG A 310 -0.11 -25.06 10.95
N LEU A 311 -0.09 -23.78 11.34
CA LEU A 311 -0.30 -23.40 12.74
C LEU A 311 -1.72 -23.77 13.22
N PHE A 312 -2.76 -23.53 12.41
CA PHE A 312 -4.11 -23.95 12.76
C PHE A 312 -4.25 -25.47 12.78
N GLU A 313 -3.64 -26.18 11.80
CA GLU A 313 -3.61 -27.64 11.73
C GLU A 313 -2.88 -28.27 12.93
N ALA A 314 -1.89 -27.56 13.50
CA ALA A 314 -1.22 -27.93 14.75
C ALA A 314 -2.04 -27.60 16.01
N GLY A 315 -3.28 -27.09 15.89
CA GLY A 315 -4.20 -26.83 16.99
C GLY A 315 -4.05 -25.45 17.66
N PHE A 316 -3.28 -24.53 17.08
CA PHE A 316 -3.16 -23.17 17.61
C PHE A 316 -4.48 -22.41 17.44
N ARG A 317 -4.87 -21.68 18.48
CA ARG A 317 -6.06 -20.80 18.44
C ARG A 317 -5.78 -19.53 17.64
N ILE A 318 -6.85 -18.87 17.16
CA ILE A 318 -6.75 -17.70 16.29
C ILE A 318 -5.92 -16.55 16.92
N GLU A 319 -6.04 -16.32 18.22
CA GLU A 319 -5.26 -15.34 18.96
C GLU A 319 -3.75 -15.70 18.97
N GLN A 320 -3.42 -16.99 19.14
CA GLN A 320 -2.04 -17.47 19.10
C GLN A 320 -1.43 -17.36 17.69
N VAL A 321 -2.19 -17.76 16.66
CA VAL A 321 -1.78 -17.60 15.26
C VAL A 321 -1.60 -16.13 14.91
N SER A 322 -2.45 -15.24 15.46
CA SER A 322 -2.32 -13.79 15.21
C SER A 322 -1.03 -13.22 15.80
N LEU A 323 -0.57 -13.72 16.93
CA LEU A 323 0.72 -13.32 17.54
C LEU A 323 1.91 -13.70 16.65
N VAL A 324 1.91 -14.90 16.07
CA VAL A 324 2.99 -15.35 15.17
C VAL A 324 2.95 -14.57 13.85
N THR A 325 1.78 -14.52 13.22
CA THR A 325 1.62 -13.97 11.87
C THR A 325 1.54 -12.45 11.83
N GLY A 326 1.18 -11.79 12.95
CA GLY A 326 1.01 -10.35 13.07
C GLY A 326 -0.25 -9.80 12.38
N HIS A 327 -1.30 -10.61 12.25
CA HIS A 327 -2.58 -10.13 11.78
C HIS A 327 -3.31 -9.36 12.89
N LYS A 328 -3.54 -8.06 12.67
CA LYS A 328 -4.29 -7.20 13.61
C LYS A 328 -5.80 -7.38 13.48
N ASP A 329 -6.29 -7.76 12.32
CA ASP A 329 -7.71 -8.08 12.07
C ASP A 329 -7.88 -9.58 11.90
N TRP A 330 -8.57 -10.21 12.84
CA TRP A 330 -8.85 -11.65 12.82
C TRP A 330 -9.73 -12.09 11.65
N LYS A 331 -10.47 -11.17 11.03
CA LYS A 331 -11.19 -11.45 9.77
C LYS A 331 -10.25 -11.97 8.69
N MET A 332 -8.98 -11.52 8.69
CA MET A 332 -7.95 -12.00 7.76
C MET A 332 -7.53 -13.45 8.03
N LEU A 333 -7.69 -13.92 9.27
CA LEU A 333 -7.37 -15.30 9.66
C LEU A 333 -8.55 -16.27 9.53
N ARG A 334 -9.78 -15.77 9.44
CA ARG A 334 -10.99 -16.57 9.37
C ARG A 334 -10.97 -17.61 8.23
N ARG A 335 -10.32 -17.30 7.14
CA ARG A 335 -10.18 -18.21 5.98
C ARG A 335 -9.32 -19.46 6.24
N TYR A 336 -8.52 -19.47 7.30
CA TYR A 336 -7.67 -20.61 7.67
C TYR A 336 -8.28 -21.48 8.76
N THR A 337 -9.34 -21.06 9.41
CA THR A 337 -9.90 -21.79 10.55
C THR A 337 -10.62 -23.07 10.14
N HIS A 338 -10.99 -23.23 8.85
CA HIS A 338 -11.67 -24.43 8.27
C HIS A 338 -12.54 -25.22 9.27
N LEU A 339 -13.19 -24.49 10.20
CA LEU A 339 -14.05 -25.09 11.21
C LEU A 339 -15.23 -25.73 10.50
N LYS A 340 -15.25 -27.06 10.48
CA LYS A 340 -16.43 -27.83 10.14
C LYS A 340 -17.30 -27.90 11.38
N PRO A 341 -18.61 -27.63 11.30
CA PRO A 341 -19.51 -27.72 12.46
C PRO A 341 -19.42 -29.09 13.15
N GLU A 342 -19.19 -30.14 12.39
CA GLU A 342 -19.06 -31.52 12.86
C GLU A 342 -17.86 -31.70 13.80
N SER A 343 -16.75 -30.99 13.57
CA SER A 343 -15.55 -31.07 14.41
C SER A 343 -15.78 -30.52 15.83
N LEU A 344 -16.89 -29.80 16.09
CA LEU A 344 -17.20 -29.31 17.42
C LEU A 344 -17.67 -30.44 18.36
N HIS A 345 -18.13 -31.58 17.82
CA HIS A 345 -18.50 -32.76 18.62
C HIS A 345 -17.26 -33.40 19.30
N ASP A 346 -16.07 -33.20 18.72
CA ASP A 346 -14.81 -33.73 19.28
C ASP A 346 -14.27 -32.85 20.44
N PHE A 347 -14.86 -31.65 20.64
CA PHE A 347 -14.55 -30.79 21.76
C PHE A 347 -15.33 -31.21 23.02
N ALA A 348 -14.87 -32.27 23.67
CA ALA A 348 -15.34 -32.55 25.02
C ALA A 348 -14.87 -31.41 25.95
N PRO A 349 -15.75 -30.84 26.81
CA PRO A 349 -15.29 -29.89 27.82
C PRO A 349 -14.27 -30.62 28.71
N ARG A 350 -13.03 -30.10 28.76
CA ARG A 350 -12.09 -30.59 29.78
C ARG A 350 -12.75 -30.33 31.11
N ALA A 351 -13.02 -31.41 31.84
CA ALA A 351 -13.47 -31.30 33.23
C ALA A 351 -12.51 -30.38 33.99
N ALA A 352 -13.06 -29.39 34.68
CA ALA A 352 -12.31 -28.45 35.49
C ALA A 352 -11.60 -29.11 36.65
#